data_48bfef52ba18de50c8d6e9e6f1b63121
#
_entry.id   48bfef52ba18de50c8d6e9e6f1b63121
#
_cell.length_a   1.000
_cell.length_b   1.000
_cell.length_c   1.000
_cell.angle_alpha   90.00
_cell.angle_beta   90.00
_cell.angle_gamma   90.00
#
_symmetry.space_group_name_H-M   'P 1'
#
loop_
_entity.id
_entity.type
_entity.pdbx_description
1 polymer ?
#
loop_
_entity_poly.entity_id
_entity_poly.type
_entity_poly.pdbx_seq_one_letter_code
_entity_poly.pdbx_strand_id
1 'polypeptide(L)'
;VDGQNLYDLDIENRTRQQIKSNIYKGKISRVEPSLEAAFVDYGVERHGFLPMKEISKIYFKKGSSPSSRLKIQEVISEGQEVIVQVEKEERGNKGAALTTYISLAGRYLVLMPNNPRAGGISRRIEGDDRTELREAMKGLSIPSGMGIIVRTAGVGRGTEELQWDCNYLLQLWKTINEESQKASAPHFLFQESNVIAVSYTHLRAHE
;
A
#
# COMPACT_ATOMS: atom_id res chain seq x y z
N VAL A 1 12.59 -22.61 10.65
CA VAL A 1 13.24 -23.49 11.67
C VAL A 1 14.14 -24.47 10.94
N ASP A 2 15.38 -24.61 11.36
CA ASP A 2 16.31 -25.61 10.84
C ASP A 2 16.82 -26.43 12.05
N GLY A 3 16.41 -27.69 12.11
CA GLY A 3 16.63 -28.53 13.28
C GLY A 3 16.03 -27.91 14.55
N GLN A 4 16.89 -27.65 15.56
CA GLN A 4 16.48 -27.00 16.81
C GLN A 4 16.67 -25.48 16.82
N ASN A 5 17.17 -24.89 15.74
CA ASN A 5 17.41 -23.46 15.65
C ASN A 5 16.19 -22.75 15.06
N LEU A 6 15.69 -21.76 15.80
CA LEU A 6 14.63 -20.86 15.35
C LEU A 6 15.30 -19.62 14.75
N TYR A 7 15.12 -19.41 13.43
CA TYR A 7 15.66 -18.26 12.72
C TYR A 7 14.68 -17.11 12.67
N ASP A 8 13.38 -17.40 12.66
CA ASP A 8 12.33 -16.41 12.62
C ASP A 8 11.07 -16.93 13.30
N LEU A 9 10.37 -16.08 14.04
CA LEU A 9 9.11 -16.37 14.71
C LEU A 9 8.14 -15.24 14.48
N ASP A 10 7.06 -15.52 13.76
CA ASP A 10 5.93 -14.63 13.64
C ASP A 10 4.77 -15.16 14.49
N ILE A 11 4.31 -14.35 15.45
CA ILE A 11 3.22 -14.69 16.35
C ILE A 11 1.99 -13.91 15.98
N GLU A 12 0.99 -14.61 15.50
CA GLU A 12 -0.30 -14.02 15.19
C GLU A 12 -1.29 -14.22 16.33
N ASN A 13 -1.87 -13.13 16.80
CA ASN A 13 -2.95 -13.16 17.76
C ASN A 13 -4.30 -13.16 17.05
N ARG A 14 -4.96 -14.30 16.97
CA ARG A 14 -6.27 -14.49 16.32
C ARG A 14 -7.41 -13.72 16.97
N THR A 15 -7.26 -13.30 18.21
CA THR A 15 -8.28 -12.53 18.93
C THR A 15 -8.24 -11.04 18.59
N ARG A 16 -7.13 -10.55 18.02
CA ARG A 16 -7.00 -9.16 17.57
C ARG A 16 -6.82 -9.16 16.06
N GLN A 17 -7.89 -8.83 15.34
CA GLN A 17 -7.79 -8.62 13.90
C GLN A 17 -6.72 -7.56 13.63
N GLN A 18 -5.64 -7.94 12.95
CA GLN A 18 -4.66 -6.97 12.48
C GLN A 18 -5.30 -6.17 11.36
N ILE A 19 -5.43 -4.87 11.57
CA ILE A 19 -5.95 -3.94 10.55
C ILE A 19 -4.83 -3.22 9.79
N LYS A 20 -3.57 -3.41 10.23
CA LYS A 20 -2.40 -2.88 9.52
C LYS A 20 -2.37 -3.39 8.08
N SER A 21 -2.03 -2.52 7.15
CA SER A 21 -2.01 -2.76 5.70
C SER A 21 -3.38 -2.99 5.05
N ASN A 22 -4.47 -3.08 5.80
CA ASN A 22 -5.80 -3.14 5.23
C ASN A 22 -6.14 -1.89 4.42
N ILE A 23 -6.89 -2.07 3.35
CA ILE A 23 -7.29 -1.01 2.43
C ILE A 23 -8.79 -0.79 2.53
N TYR A 24 -9.18 0.47 2.62
CA TYR A 24 -10.57 0.90 2.75
C TYR A 24 -10.88 2.02 1.76
N LYS A 25 -12.12 2.10 1.33
CA LYS A 25 -12.69 3.34 0.81
C LYS A 25 -13.18 4.15 2.00
N GLY A 26 -12.56 5.28 2.26
CA GLY A 26 -12.91 6.18 3.33
C GLY A 26 -13.52 7.48 2.82
N LYS A 27 -14.13 8.24 3.73
CA LYS A 27 -14.69 9.56 3.48
C LYS A 27 -14.05 10.57 4.41
N ILE A 28 -13.56 11.67 3.88
CA ILE A 28 -13.01 12.76 4.70
C ILE A 28 -14.12 13.34 5.54
N SER A 29 -14.04 13.16 6.85
CA SER A 29 -15.03 13.63 7.82
C SER A 29 -14.73 15.03 8.31
N ARG A 30 -13.45 15.40 8.39
CA ARG A 30 -13.01 16.73 8.82
C ARG A 30 -11.63 17.07 8.27
N VAL A 31 -11.45 18.30 7.85
CA VAL A 31 -10.14 18.86 7.49
C VAL A 31 -9.66 19.73 8.66
N GLU A 32 -8.43 19.49 9.14
CA GLU A 32 -7.83 20.19 10.25
C GLU A 32 -6.57 20.95 9.79
N PRO A 33 -6.72 22.25 9.43
CA PRO A 33 -5.61 23.02 8.88
C PRO A 33 -4.46 23.23 9.87
N SER A 34 -4.74 23.29 11.18
CA SER A 34 -3.73 23.47 12.23
C SER A 34 -2.75 22.29 12.30
N LEU A 35 -3.18 21.09 11.91
CA LEU A 35 -2.39 19.88 11.87
C LEU A 35 -1.89 19.53 10.45
N GLU A 36 -2.27 20.30 9.43
CA GLU A 36 -2.04 19.94 8.02
C GLU A 36 -2.45 18.49 7.74
N ALA A 37 -3.64 18.09 8.22
CA ALA A 37 -4.15 16.75 8.17
C ALA A 37 -5.68 16.71 8.01
N ALA A 38 -6.19 15.56 7.66
CA ALA A 38 -7.61 15.26 7.65
C ALA A 38 -7.93 14.07 8.55
N PHE A 39 -9.17 14.01 9.03
CA PHE A 39 -9.74 12.83 9.64
C PHE A 39 -10.62 12.11 8.62
N VAL A 40 -10.52 10.79 8.60
CA VAL A 40 -11.19 9.93 7.63
C VAL A 40 -12.05 8.92 8.35
N ASP A 41 -13.33 8.90 8.02
CA ASP A 41 -14.22 7.80 8.35
C ASP A 41 -13.94 6.65 7.37
N TYR A 42 -13.44 5.54 7.87
CA TYR A 42 -13.13 4.34 7.09
C TYR A 42 -13.88 3.09 7.58
N GLY A 43 -14.93 3.32 8.38
CA GLY A 43 -15.86 2.27 8.82
C GLY A 43 -15.52 1.65 10.19
N VAL A 44 -14.63 2.28 10.96
CA VAL A 44 -14.37 1.94 12.37
C VAL A 44 -14.82 3.06 13.28
N GLU A 45 -15.00 2.77 14.58
CA GLU A 45 -15.52 3.72 15.56
C GLU A 45 -14.69 5.00 15.61
N ARG A 46 -13.37 4.89 15.58
CA ARG A 46 -12.46 6.03 15.62
C ARG A 46 -11.93 6.38 14.23
N HIS A 47 -12.18 7.61 13.81
CA HIS A 47 -11.69 8.10 12.51
C HIS A 47 -10.16 8.08 12.43
N GLY A 48 -9.65 7.72 11.26
CA GLY A 48 -8.23 7.68 11.00
C GLY A 48 -7.62 9.06 10.73
N PHE A 49 -6.34 9.20 11.00
CA PHE A 49 -5.55 10.40 10.78
C PHE A 49 -4.79 10.31 9.45
N LEU A 50 -5.04 11.25 8.56
CA LEU A 50 -4.44 11.33 7.23
C LEU A 50 -3.67 12.64 7.07
N PRO A 51 -2.33 12.66 7.25
CA PRO A 51 -1.52 13.84 7.03
C PRO A 51 -1.50 14.26 5.56
N MET A 52 -1.38 15.55 5.28
CA MET A 52 -1.31 16.08 3.91
C MET A 52 -0.20 15.43 3.06
N LYS A 53 0.95 15.15 3.66
CA LYS A 53 2.07 14.46 2.98
C LYS A 53 1.74 13.05 2.51
N GLU A 54 0.73 12.42 3.12
CA GLU A 54 0.25 11.07 2.79
C GLU A 54 -0.93 11.09 1.80
N ILE A 55 -1.29 12.27 1.28
CA ILE A 55 -2.36 12.43 0.29
C ILE A 55 -1.74 12.53 -1.10
N SER A 56 -2.05 11.56 -1.95
CA SER A 56 -1.64 11.59 -3.35
C SER A 56 -2.29 12.76 -4.10
N LYS A 57 -1.53 13.37 -5.00
CA LYS A 57 -2.00 14.49 -5.82
C LYS A 57 -3.21 14.16 -6.70
N ILE A 58 -3.49 12.89 -6.95
CA ILE A 58 -4.69 12.46 -7.69
C ILE A 58 -5.99 12.87 -7.00
N TYR A 59 -5.96 13.08 -5.67
CA TYR A 59 -7.10 13.51 -4.86
C TYR A 59 -7.22 15.03 -4.73
N PHE A 60 -6.24 15.78 -5.23
CA PHE A 60 -6.26 17.24 -5.12
C PHE A 60 -7.32 17.84 -6.03
N LYS A 61 -7.97 18.89 -5.53
CA LYS A 61 -8.94 19.66 -6.31
C LYS A 61 -8.31 20.18 -7.60
N LYS A 62 -9.06 20.11 -8.71
CA LYS A 62 -8.66 20.69 -9.99
C LYS A 62 -8.50 22.21 -9.85
N GLY A 63 -7.36 22.74 -10.28
CA GLY A 63 -7.10 24.18 -10.21
C GLY A 63 -6.26 24.62 -9.00
N SER A 64 -5.83 23.69 -8.13
CA SER A 64 -4.83 24.00 -7.11
C SER A 64 -3.54 24.45 -7.79
N SER A 65 -3.18 25.73 -7.62
CA SER A 65 -1.94 26.28 -8.18
C SER A 65 -0.72 25.50 -7.69
N PRO A 66 0.30 25.32 -8.53
CA PRO A 66 1.55 24.66 -8.14
C PRO A 66 2.43 25.57 -7.25
N SER A 67 1.83 26.32 -6.31
CA SER A 67 2.58 27.15 -5.37
C SER A 67 3.30 26.28 -4.34
N SER A 68 4.47 26.69 -3.93
CA SER A 68 5.39 25.94 -3.07
C SER A 68 4.89 25.69 -1.63
N ARG A 69 3.69 26.18 -1.27
CA ARG A 69 3.04 26.00 0.04
C ARG A 69 1.52 25.85 -0.10
N LEU A 70 1.10 24.73 -0.67
CA LEU A 70 -0.33 24.36 -0.66
C LEU A 70 -0.77 24.05 0.77
N LYS A 71 -1.90 24.58 1.19
CA LYS A 71 -2.54 24.21 2.47
C LYS A 71 -3.56 23.10 2.25
N ILE A 72 -3.74 22.24 3.23
CA ILE A 72 -4.63 21.07 3.10
C ILE A 72 -6.07 21.46 2.71
N GLN A 73 -6.59 22.53 3.26
CA GLN A 73 -7.95 23.05 2.97
C GLN A 73 -8.14 23.52 1.52
N GLU A 74 -7.04 23.82 0.82
CA GLU A 74 -7.07 24.25 -0.58
C GLU A 74 -7.12 23.05 -1.53
N VAL A 75 -6.61 21.90 -1.11
CA VAL A 75 -6.42 20.74 -1.98
C VAL A 75 -7.44 19.63 -1.79
N ILE A 76 -8.05 19.49 -0.61
CA ILE A 76 -9.09 18.50 -0.31
C ILE A 76 -10.34 19.12 0.31
N SER A 77 -11.43 18.36 0.36
CA SER A 77 -12.70 18.79 0.97
C SER A 77 -13.25 17.71 1.90
N GLU A 78 -14.00 18.17 2.91
CA GLU A 78 -14.88 17.29 3.68
C GLU A 78 -15.91 16.64 2.75
N GLY A 79 -16.25 15.39 3.04
CA GLY A 79 -17.14 14.59 2.23
C GLY A 79 -16.47 13.91 1.02
N GLN A 80 -15.23 14.26 0.68
CA GLN A 80 -14.48 13.63 -0.40
C GLN A 80 -14.16 12.18 -0.07
N GLU A 81 -14.36 11.29 -1.04
CA GLU A 81 -14.00 9.87 -0.90
C GLU A 81 -12.55 9.64 -1.33
N VAL A 82 -11.85 8.80 -0.59
CA VAL A 82 -10.44 8.45 -0.83
C VAL A 82 -10.22 6.97 -0.55
N ILE A 83 -9.31 6.33 -1.30
CA ILE A 83 -8.81 5.00 -0.96
C ILE A 83 -7.64 5.19 -0.01
N VAL A 84 -7.72 4.54 1.15
CA VAL A 84 -6.71 4.64 2.21
C VAL A 84 -6.24 3.28 2.66
N GLN A 85 -4.98 3.21 3.05
CA GLN A 85 -4.37 2.04 3.67
C GLN A 85 -3.95 2.38 5.09
N VAL A 86 -4.14 1.45 6.01
CA VAL A 86 -3.71 1.60 7.40
C VAL A 86 -2.19 1.40 7.48
N GLU A 87 -1.46 2.46 7.80
CA GLU A 87 -0.02 2.43 8.01
C GLU A 87 0.33 1.99 9.43
N LYS A 88 -0.40 2.54 10.40
CA LYS A 88 -0.25 2.20 11.83
C LYS A 88 -1.63 2.07 12.45
N GLU A 89 -1.79 1.02 13.24
CA GLU A 89 -3.02 0.79 14.00
C GLU A 89 -3.23 1.84 15.10
N GLU A 90 -4.45 1.91 15.58
CA GLU A 90 -4.81 2.73 16.74
C GLU A 90 -3.92 2.40 17.94
N ARG A 91 -3.48 3.44 18.63
CA ARG A 91 -2.69 3.29 19.84
C ARG A 91 -3.11 4.29 20.90
N GLY A 92 -3.60 3.78 22.03
CA GLY A 92 -4.11 4.63 23.13
C GLY A 92 -5.26 5.50 22.64
N ASN A 93 -5.13 6.80 22.79
CA ASN A 93 -6.15 7.78 22.38
C ASN A 93 -6.01 8.26 20.91
N LYS A 94 -5.03 7.72 20.15
CA LYS A 94 -4.80 8.12 18.77
C LYS A 94 -5.46 7.14 17.82
N GLY A 95 -6.22 7.67 16.85
CA GLY A 95 -6.74 6.88 15.74
C GLY A 95 -5.64 6.32 14.84
N ALA A 96 -5.99 5.38 13.97
CA ALA A 96 -5.07 4.78 13.02
C ALA A 96 -4.43 5.85 12.11
N ALA A 97 -3.14 5.67 11.78
CA ALA A 97 -2.49 6.48 10.76
C ALA A 97 -2.78 5.88 9.38
N LEU A 98 -3.27 6.72 8.49
CA LEU A 98 -3.67 6.35 7.13
C LEU A 98 -2.76 6.99 6.09
N THR A 99 -2.69 6.35 4.93
CA THR A 99 -2.02 6.88 3.73
C THR A 99 -2.87 6.60 2.49
N THR A 100 -2.83 7.48 1.51
CA THR A 100 -3.39 7.24 0.18
C THR A 100 -2.37 6.63 -0.77
N TYR A 101 -1.10 6.58 -0.37
CA TYR A 101 -0.03 5.90 -1.12
C TYR A 101 -0.10 4.40 -0.87
N ILE A 102 -1.03 3.75 -1.56
CA ILE A 102 -1.26 2.31 -1.42
C ILE A 102 0.02 1.55 -1.79
N SER A 103 0.34 0.53 -1.00
CA SER A 103 1.41 -0.42 -1.30
C SER A 103 0.87 -1.85 -1.24
N LEU A 104 1.04 -2.60 -2.32
CA LEU A 104 0.63 -4.00 -2.45
C LEU A 104 1.87 -4.86 -2.51
N ALA A 105 2.05 -5.71 -1.49
CA ALA A 105 3.21 -6.58 -1.40
C ALA A 105 2.96 -7.90 -2.16
N GLY A 106 3.77 -8.14 -3.19
CA GLY A 106 3.89 -9.42 -3.84
C GLY A 106 5.01 -10.26 -3.23
N ARG A 107 5.36 -11.34 -3.90
CA ARG A 107 6.45 -12.22 -3.51
C ARG A 107 7.81 -11.53 -3.64
N TYR A 108 8.06 -10.90 -4.77
CA TYR A 108 9.33 -10.28 -5.14
C TYR A 108 9.26 -8.77 -5.22
N LEU A 109 8.06 -8.21 -5.43
CA LEU A 109 7.82 -6.80 -5.70
C LEU A 109 6.87 -6.19 -4.68
N VAL A 110 6.93 -4.87 -4.56
CA VAL A 110 5.87 -4.04 -3.98
C VAL A 110 5.40 -3.08 -5.04
N LEU A 111 4.11 -3.11 -5.35
CA LEU A 111 3.46 -2.17 -6.28
C LEU A 111 2.91 -0.97 -5.50
N MET A 112 3.21 0.22 -5.97
CA MET A 112 2.68 1.48 -5.44
C MET A 112 1.90 2.21 -6.56
N PRO A 113 0.59 1.93 -6.70
CA PRO A 113 -0.19 2.39 -7.85
C PRO A 113 -0.40 3.90 -7.89
N ASN A 114 -0.36 4.58 -6.77
CA ASN A 114 -0.61 6.02 -6.64
C ASN A 114 0.66 6.87 -6.46
N ASN A 115 1.83 6.25 -6.57
CA ASN A 115 3.10 6.91 -6.31
C ASN A 115 4.10 6.72 -7.47
N PRO A 116 4.04 7.55 -8.51
CA PRO A 116 4.94 7.44 -9.66
C PRO A 116 6.40 7.74 -9.33
N ARG A 117 6.67 8.34 -8.16
CA ARG A 117 8.03 8.66 -7.70
C ARG A 117 8.64 7.51 -6.88
N ALA A 118 7.82 6.57 -6.42
CA ALA A 118 8.32 5.37 -5.78
C ALA A 118 8.90 4.45 -6.83
N GLY A 119 9.98 3.79 -6.49
CA GLY A 119 10.58 2.80 -7.38
C GLY A 119 12.02 2.50 -7.00
N GLY A 120 12.50 1.38 -7.50
CA GLY A 120 13.87 0.97 -7.32
C GLY A 120 14.04 -0.42 -6.72
N ILE A 121 15.14 -0.60 -6.04
CA ILE A 121 15.57 -1.87 -5.46
C ILE A 121 15.76 -1.67 -3.96
N SER A 122 15.36 -2.64 -3.16
CA SER A 122 15.55 -2.63 -1.71
C SER A 122 16.97 -2.17 -1.34
N ARG A 123 17.08 -1.31 -0.33
CA ARG A 123 18.38 -0.81 0.15
C ARG A 123 19.24 -1.90 0.77
N ARG A 124 18.67 -3.05 1.10
CA ARG A 124 19.39 -4.21 1.65
C ARG A 124 20.12 -5.02 0.58
N ILE A 125 19.86 -4.74 -0.69
CA ILE A 125 20.50 -5.44 -1.82
C ILE A 125 21.64 -4.57 -2.31
N GLU A 126 22.83 -5.13 -2.36
CA GLU A 126 24.08 -4.43 -2.72
C GLU A 126 24.85 -5.20 -3.79
N GLY A 127 25.94 -4.63 -4.30
CA GLY A 127 26.88 -5.26 -5.21
C GLY A 127 26.28 -5.72 -6.53
N ASP A 128 26.69 -6.90 -6.97
CA ASP A 128 26.32 -7.48 -8.26
C ASP A 128 24.83 -7.82 -8.33
N ASP A 129 24.25 -8.35 -7.25
CA ASP A 129 22.82 -8.62 -7.16
C ASP A 129 21.96 -7.40 -7.50
N ARG A 130 22.39 -6.23 -7.02
CA ARG A 130 21.71 -4.98 -7.30
C ARG A 130 21.80 -4.57 -8.76
N THR A 131 22.94 -4.85 -9.37
CA THR A 131 23.20 -4.55 -10.79
C THR A 131 22.37 -5.47 -11.69
N GLU A 132 22.34 -6.78 -11.40
CA GLU A 132 21.53 -7.76 -12.12
C GLU A 132 20.03 -7.43 -12.03
N LEU A 133 19.54 -7.11 -10.84
CA LEU A 133 18.14 -6.72 -10.67
C LEU A 133 17.79 -5.42 -11.40
N ARG A 134 18.72 -4.48 -11.50
CA ARG A 134 18.51 -3.24 -12.26
C ARG A 134 18.32 -3.55 -13.75
N GLU A 135 19.10 -4.47 -14.30
CA GLU A 135 18.93 -4.92 -15.70
C GLU A 135 17.61 -5.67 -15.88
N ALA A 136 17.28 -6.59 -14.96
CA ALA A 136 15.99 -7.32 -15.02
C ALA A 136 14.78 -6.37 -14.95
N MET A 137 14.85 -5.30 -14.15
CA MET A 137 13.79 -4.30 -14.06
C MET A 137 13.56 -3.51 -15.34
N LYS A 138 14.59 -3.32 -16.18
CA LYS A 138 14.43 -2.61 -17.45
C LYS A 138 13.49 -3.33 -18.41
N GLY A 139 13.38 -4.65 -18.28
CA GLY A 139 12.47 -5.48 -19.07
C GLY A 139 11.04 -5.52 -18.56
N LEU A 140 10.73 -4.91 -17.39
CA LEU A 140 9.39 -4.93 -16.83
C LEU A 140 8.45 -3.95 -17.53
N SER A 141 7.27 -4.44 -17.87
CA SER A 141 6.17 -3.61 -18.35
C SER A 141 5.35 -3.09 -17.18
N ILE A 142 5.52 -1.82 -16.85
CA ILE A 142 4.85 -1.16 -15.73
C ILE A 142 3.99 -0.02 -16.28
N PRO A 143 2.70 0.07 -15.93
CA PRO A 143 1.85 1.19 -16.33
C PRO A 143 2.41 2.53 -15.85
N SER A 144 2.23 3.56 -16.68
CA SER A 144 2.62 4.93 -16.32
C SER A 144 1.90 5.38 -15.05
N GLY A 145 2.62 6.09 -14.19
CA GLY A 145 2.09 6.60 -12.93
C GLY A 145 2.18 5.65 -11.74
N MET A 146 2.69 4.42 -11.94
CA MET A 146 2.89 3.44 -10.87
C MET A 146 4.38 3.27 -10.55
N GLY A 147 4.68 3.03 -9.27
CA GLY A 147 6.02 2.72 -8.78
C GLY A 147 6.14 1.26 -8.38
N ILE A 148 7.32 0.68 -8.60
CA ILE A 148 7.64 -0.70 -8.17
C ILE A 148 8.95 -0.70 -7.41
N ILE A 149 8.97 -1.44 -6.30
CA ILE A 149 10.18 -1.69 -5.51
C ILE A 149 10.46 -3.18 -5.50
N VAL A 150 11.67 -3.58 -5.87
CA VAL A 150 12.12 -4.98 -5.76
C VAL A 150 12.51 -5.28 -4.32
N ARG A 151 11.93 -6.33 -3.77
CA ARG A 151 12.21 -6.84 -2.41
C ARG A 151 13.49 -7.69 -2.41
N THR A 152 14.03 -7.96 -1.22
CA THR A 152 15.19 -8.86 -1.04
C THR A 152 14.94 -10.26 -1.59
N ALA A 153 13.71 -10.76 -1.53
CA ALA A 153 13.31 -12.04 -2.12
C ALA A 153 13.43 -12.09 -3.66
N GLY A 154 13.57 -10.94 -4.31
CA GLY A 154 13.78 -10.85 -5.77
C GLY A 154 15.20 -11.10 -6.22
N VAL A 155 16.17 -11.23 -5.32
CA VAL A 155 17.56 -11.55 -5.67
C VAL A 155 17.62 -12.89 -6.42
N GLY A 156 18.34 -12.90 -7.54
CA GLY A 156 18.48 -14.08 -8.41
C GLY A 156 17.25 -14.40 -9.25
N ARG A 157 16.22 -13.54 -9.29
CA ARG A 157 15.02 -13.71 -10.12
C ARG A 157 15.17 -13.02 -11.46
N GLY A 158 14.76 -13.72 -12.52
CA GLY A 158 14.75 -13.17 -13.87
C GLY A 158 13.57 -12.25 -14.14
N THR A 159 13.63 -11.55 -15.28
CA THR A 159 12.59 -10.61 -15.72
C THR A 159 11.20 -11.27 -15.78
N GLU A 160 11.10 -12.52 -16.22
CA GLU A 160 9.83 -13.25 -16.34
C GLU A 160 9.15 -13.46 -14.97
N GLU A 161 9.91 -13.91 -13.97
CA GLU A 161 9.39 -14.14 -12.62
C GLU A 161 8.94 -12.81 -11.97
N LEU A 162 9.72 -11.75 -12.16
CA LEU A 162 9.36 -10.41 -11.70
C LEU A 162 8.11 -9.89 -12.44
N GLN A 163 7.99 -10.14 -13.74
CA GLN A 163 6.83 -9.73 -14.52
C GLN A 163 5.56 -10.47 -14.09
N TRP A 164 5.65 -11.74 -13.74
CA TRP A 164 4.50 -12.49 -13.22
C TRP A 164 4.00 -11.91 -11.90
N ASP A 165 4.91 -11.62 -10.98
CA ASP A 165 4.55 -10.97 -9.70
C ASP A 165 3.95 -9.58 -9.93
N CYS A 166 4.52 -8.81 -10.87
CA CYS A 166 3.98 -7.53 -11.30
C CYS A 166 2.56 -7.64 -11.84
N ASN A 167 2.30 -8.57 -12.75
CA ASN A 167 0.99 -8.79 -13.36
C ASN A 167 -0.05 -9.19 -12.31
N TYR A 168 0.31 -10.02 -11.35
CA TYR A 168 -0.54 -10.38 -10.22
C TYR A 168 -0.94 -9.13 -9.41
N LEU A 169 0.04 -8.28 -9.06
CA LEU A 169 -0.21 -7.06 -8.29
C LEU A 169 -1.04 -6.03 -9.08
N LEU A 170 -0.83 -5.92 -10.38
CA LEU A 170 -1.63 -5.07 -11.26
C LEU A 170 -3.09 -5.54 -11.33
N GLN A 171 -3.31 -6.85 -11.43
CA GLN A 171 -4.66 -7.42 -11.42
C GLN A 171 -5.35 -7.21 -10.07
N LEU A 172 -4.61 -7.40 -8.97
CA LEU A 172 -5.11 -7.14 -7.62
C LEU A 172 -5.53 -5.67 -7.45
N TRP A 173 -4.68 -4.74 -7.88
CA TRP A 173 -5.02 -3.31 -7.84
C TRP A 173 -6.25 -2.97 -8.68
N LYS A 174 -6.34 -3.55 -9.87
CA LYS A 174 -7.52 -3.39 -10.73
C LYS A 174 -8.79 -3.81 -10.01
N THR A 175 -8.79 -4.98 -9.38
CA THR A 175 -9.95 -5.49 -8.61
C THR A 175 -10.32 -4.57 -7.45
N ILE A 176 -9.33 -4.11 -6.67
CA ILE A 176 -9.54 -3.17 -5.55
C ILE A 176 -10.16 -1.86 -6.06
N ASN A 177 -9.64 -1.32 -7.15
CA ASN A 177 -10.13 -0.07 -7.72
C ASN A 177 -11.54 -0.20 -8.29
N GLU A 178 -11.87 -1.29 -8.98
CA GLU A 178 -13.21 -1.58 -9.47
C GLU A 178 -14.22 -1.72 -8.33
N GLU A 179 -13.85 -2.40 -7.26
CA GLU A 179 -14.70 -2.52 -6.07
C GLU A 179 -14.92 -1.17 -5.39
N SER A 180 -13.88 -0.35 -5.32
CA SER A 180 -14.00 1.00 -4.76
C SER A 180 -14.96 1.90 -5.56
N GLN A 181 -15.09 1.69 -6.87
CA GLN A 181 -16.02 2.45 -7.71
C GLN A 181 -17.48 2.04 -7.51
N LYS A 182 -17.73 0.77 -7.16
CA LYS A 182 -19.08 0.23 -6.94
C LYS A 182 -19.60 0.53 -5.52
N ALA A 183 -18.71 0.55 -4.55
CA ALA A 183 -19.07 0.73 -3.14
C ALA A 183 -19.13 2.22 -2.75
N SER A 184 -20.01 2.56 -1.80
CA SER A 184 -20.03 3.86 -1.13
C SER A 184 -19.12 3.83 0.09
N ALA A 185 -18.44 4.95 0.40
CA ALA A 185 -17.64 5.06 1.62
C ALA A 185 -18.54 5.24 2.87
N PRO A 186 -18.17 4.66 4.03
CA PRO A 186 -16.97 3.83 4.25
C PRO A 186 -17.16 2.39 3.79
N HIS A 187 -16.13 1.76 3.21
CA HIS A 187 -16.18 0.38 2.74
C HIS A 187 -14.81 -0.31 2.85
N PHE A 188 -14.79 -1.54 3.35
CA PHE A 188 -13.62 -2.39 3.36
C PHE A 188 -13.34 -2.92 1.94
N LEU A 189 -12.10 -2.80 1.47
CA LEU A 189 -11.72 -3.21 0.11
C LEU A 189 -10.80 -4.43 0.08
N PHE A 190 -9.80 -4.46 0.95
CA PHE A 190 -8.77 -5.50 0.89
C PHE A 190 -8.06 -5.67 2.23
N GLN A 191 -7.74 -6.91 2.56
CA GLN A 191 -6.88 -7.27 3.68
C GLN A 191 -5.66 -8.01 3.13
N GLU A 192 -4.46 -7.57 3.53
CA GLU A 192 -3.25 -8.33 3.25
C GLU A 192 -3.35 -9.68 3.97
N SER A 193 -3.17 -10.76 3.20
CA SER A 193 -3.38 -12.11 3.74
C SER A 193 -2.39 -12.39 4.86
N ASN A 194 -2.92 -12.96 5.90
CA ASN A 194 -2.23 -13.57 7.02
C ASN A 194 -1.16 -14.58 6.52
N VAL A 195 0.00 -14.66 7.17
CA VAL A 195 1.14 -15.54 6.83
C VAL A 195 0.71 -16.98 6.59
N ILE A 196 -0.26 -17.48 7.35
CA ILE A 196 -0.81 -18.85 7.24
C ILE A 196 -1.60 -19.01 5.93
N ALA A 197 -2.40 -18.02 5.54
CA ALA A 197 -3.19 -18.08 4.32
C ALA A 197 -2.31 -18.04 3.05
N VAL A 198 -1.22 -17.29 3.06
CA VAL A 198 -0.22 -17.24 1.97
C VAL A 198 0.45 -18.61 1.79
N SER A 199 0.84 -19.28 2.89
CA SER A 199 1.44 -20.61 2.83
C SER A 199 0.48 -21.65 2.27
N TYR A 200 -0.81 -21.58 2.62
CA TYR A 200 -1.81 -22.55 2.16
C TYR A 200 -2.19 -22.38 0.68
N THR A 201 -2.29 -21.15 0.20
CA THR A 201 -2.58 -20.89 -1.22
C THR A 201 -1.40 -21.24 -2.13
N HIS A 202 -0.16 -21.12 -1.64
CA HIS A 202 1.04 -21.52 -2.39
C HIS A 202 1.17 -23.04 -2.54
N LEU A 203 0.75 -23.82 -1.54
CA LEU A 203 0.74 -25.28 -1.60
C LEU A 203 -0.31 -25.81 -2.57
N ARG A 204 -1.47 -25.14 -2.71
CA ARG A 204 -2.51 -25.55 -3.68
C ARG A 204 -2.23 -25.19 -5.14
N ALA A 205 -1.36 -24.23 -5.39
CA ALA A 205 -1.01 -23.83 -6.76
C ALA A 205 0.05 -24.75 -7.41
N HIS A 206 0.55 -25.75 -6.68
CA HIS A 206 1.53 -26.71 -7.14
C HIS A 206 0.99 -28.17 -7.21
N GLU A 207 -0.31 -28.39 -6.95
CA GLU A 207 -1.04 -29.62 -7.28
C GLU A 207 -1.85 -29.41 -8.60
#